data_653ebb36304b242defd84fde7e1e6a15
#
_entry.id   653ebb36304b242defd84fde7e1e6a15
#
_cell.length_a   1.000
_cell.length_b   1.000
_cell.length_c   1.000
_cell.angle_alpha   90.00
_cell.angle_beta   90.00
_cell.angle_gamma   90.00
#
_symmetry.space_group_name_H-M   'P 1'
#
loop_
_entity.id
_entity.type
_entity.pdbx_description
1 polymer ?
#
loop_
_entity_poly.entity_id
_entity_poly.type
_entity_poly.pdbx_seq_one_letter_code
_entity_poly.pdbx_strand_id
1 'polypeptide(L)'
;MRLFGVVVVAMAGALVVSGCASGSEAAVPTDPVAFSETVTVDAVTGHLEQLEKIAANNEGNRSAGTPGYDASVDYVANLLEDKGFEVSTPEFDFSSFDPGTESLKAADGSDVPVRALTYSTSTGPTGITARLVAIPADETPGCEATDYDGRDVNGAIVLVTRGVCPFGDKQKIAADRGAAALLVANNEDAMLGGATLGEPEDARIPTGGVSKASGEALAAAPGDLTLILDTSTETTKSRNVIAQTKTGATDNVVVVGAHLDSVPEGPGINDNGSGTAAVLETALQMGSAPSIENAVRFAFWGAEEVGLVGSTRYVEGLSDQERADIALYLNFDMLGSPNAGYLAYDGDNSDAVGEGPGPEGSAGIERTFVDFLAGRGIAADGTDFDGRSDYGPFIEIGIPAGGVFSGADERKTPAQAEKWGGEAEETFDPNYHSAQDNLANIDREALAANASAVAFGVATYAQDVSGPNGVPVGDARTQARTE
;
A
#
# COMPACT_ATOMS: atom_id res chain seq x y z
N MET A 1 7.56 98.15 23.61
CA MET A 1 7.19 97.18 24.66
C MET A 1 6.22 96.25 23.98
N ARG A 2 6.70 95.06 23.52
CA ARG A 2 5.86 94.04 22.86
C ARG A 2 5.96 92.77 23.70
N LEU A 3 4.87 92.33 24.29
CA LEU A 3 4.74 91.06 24.97
C LEU A 3 4.70 89.92 23.95
N PHE A 4 5.56 88.93 24.18
CA PHE A 4 5.44 87.63 23.45
C PHE A 4 4.70 86.65 24.37
N GLY A 5 3.57 86.18 23.93
CA GLY A 5 2.85 85.09 24.55
C GLY A 5 3.41 83.74 24.10
N VAL A 6 3.70 82.85 25.05
CA VAL A 6 4.12 81.48 24.81
C VAL A 6 2.85 80.59 24.80
N VAL A 7 2.63 79.92 23.69
CA VAL A 7 1.60 78.89 23.54
C VAL A 7 2.23 77.56 23.85
N VAL A 8 1.76 76.89 24.92
CA VAL A 8 2.13 75.51 25.26
C VAL A 8 1.11 74.60 24.55
N VAL A 9 1.60 73.81 23.57
CA VAL A 9 0.83 72.72 22.93
C VAL A 9 1.05 71.45 23.72
N ALA A 10 0.01 70.97 24.38
CA ALA A 10 0.02 69.64 25.01
C ALA A 10 -0.25 68.58 23.92
N MET A 11 0.72 67.73 23.62
CA MET A 11 0.56 66.52 22.83
C MET A 11 0.01 65.41 23.72
N ALA A 12 -1.25 65.00 23.50
CA ALA A 12 -1.83 63.79 24.06
C ALA A 12 -1.31 62.59 23.21
N GLY A 13 -0.41 61.79 23.77
CA GLY A 13 0.03 60.53 23.20
C GLY A 13 -1.07 59.51 23.35
N ALA A 14 -1.70 59.05 22.27
CA ALA A 14 -2.54 57.86 22.26
C ALA A 14 -1.66 56.63 22.24
N LEU A 15 -1.64 55.88 23.36
CA LEU A 15 -1.10 54.51 23.39
C LEU A 15 -2.06 53.63 22.56
N VAL A 16 -1.62 53.20 21.39
CA VAL A 16 -2.24 52.08 20.67
C VAL A 16 -1.74 50.81 21.33
N VAL A 17 -2.54 50.19 22.18
CA VAL A 17 -2.34 48.83 22.64
C VAL A 17 -2.71 47.92 21.48
N SER A 18 -1.70 47.44 20.73
CA SER A 18 -1.86 46.31 19.81
C SER A 18 -2.17 45.08 20.67
N GLY A 19 -3.44 44.77 20.81
CA GLY A 19 -3.86 43.45 21.30
C GLY A 19 -3.43 42.42 20.25
N CYS A 20 -2.46 41.56 20.56
CA CYS A 20 -2.32 40.29 19.89
C CYS A 20 -3.64 39.53 20.14
N ALA A 21 -4.49 39.49 19.15
CA ALA A 21 -5.54 38.49 19.11
C ALA A 21 -4.85 37.13 18.97
N SER A 22 -4.62 36.44 20.08
CA SER A 22 -4.43 34.99 20.06
C SER A 22 -5.73 34.43 19.47
N GLY A 23 -5.71 34.08 18.17
CA GLY A 23 -6.76 33.27 17.59
C GLY A 23 -6.81 31.98 18.44
N SER A 24 -7.88 31.79 19.19
CA SER A 24 -8.17 30.49 19.78
C SER A 24 -8.36 29.53 18.59
N GLU A 25 -7.46 28.65 18.36
CA GLU A 25 -7.70 27.48 17.50
C GLU A 25 -9.04 26.88 17.96
N ALA A 26 -9.95 26.63 17.03
CA ALA A 26 -11.21 26.00 17.37
C ALA A 26 -10.91 24.65 18.04
N ALA A 27 -11.59 24.32 19.12
CA ALA A 27 -11.40 23.05 19.79
C ALA A 27 -11.73 21.92 18.81
N VAL A 28 -10.85 20.91 18.73
CA VAL A 28 -11.05 19.71 17.90
C VAL A 28 -12.35 19.03 18.36
N PRO A 29 -13.30 18.73 17.45
CA PRO A 29 -14.52 18.05 17.82
C PRO A 29 -14.22 16.65 18.42
N THR A 30 -14.84 16.33 19.54
CA THR A 30 -14.76 14.98 20.16
C THR A 30 -15.81 14.02 19.60
N ASP A 31 -16.86 14.55 18.96
CA ASP A 31 -17.86 13.75 18.24
C ASP A 31 -17.27 13.30 16.91
N PRO A 32 -17.25 11.97 16.63
CA PRO A 32 -16.62 11.43 15.42
C PRO A 32 -17.25 11.94 14.11
N VAL A 33 -18.58 12.15 14.09
CA VAL A 33 -19.26 12.66 12.89
C VAL A 33 -18.86 14.11 12.65
N ALA A 34 -18.88 14.96 13.69
CA ALA A 34 -18.45 16.34 13.58
C ALA A 34 -16.95 16.44 13.21
N PHE A 35 -16.11 15.55 13.72
CA PHE A 35 -14.70 15.50 13.34
C PHE A 35 -14.51 15.12 11.87
N SER A 36 -15.27 14.15 11.37
CA SER A 36 -15.18 13.71 9.97
C SER A 36 -15.48 14.84 8.96
N GLU A 37 -16.23 15.84 9.37
CA GLU A 37 -16.54 17.02 8.53
C GLU A 37 -15.38 18.04 8.47
N THR A 38 -14.38 17.93 9.34
CA THR A 38 -13.19 18.79 9.32
C THR A 38 -12.19 18.39 8.23
N VAL A 39 -12.18 17.13 7.81
CA VAL A 39 -11.35 16.63 6.73
C VAL A 39 -12.06 16.83 5.41
N THR A 40 -11.69 17.87 4.68
CA THR A 40 -12.37 18.27 3.44
C THR A 40 -11.63 17.73 2.22
N VAL A 41 -12.39 17.40 1.17
CA VAL A 41 -11.80 16.93 -0.09
C VAL A 41 -10.86 17.96 -0.72
N ASP A 42 -11.09 19.26 -0.51
CA ASP A 42 -10.21 20.31 -1.03
C ASP A 42 -8.85 20.31 -0.30
N ALA A 43 -8.83 20.10 1.01
CA ALA A 43 -7.60 19.99 1.77
C ALA A 43 -6.82 18.72 1.38
N VAL A 44 -7.49 17.58 1.30
CA VAL A 44 -6.89 16.31 0.83
C VAL A 44 -6.33 16.47 -0.59
N THR A 45 -7.08 17.10 -1.50
CA THR A 45 -6.59 17.37 -2.88
C THR A 45 -5.34 18.25 -2.87
N GLY A 46 -5.25 19.21 -1.96
CA GLY A 46 -4.04 20.06 -1.83
C GLY A 46 -2.79 19.24 -1.48
N HIS A 47 -2.93 18.17 -0.69
CA HIS A 47 -1.83 17.23 -0.45
C HIS A 47 -1.49 16.42 -1.70
N LEU A 48 -2.50 15.95 -2.46
CA LEU A 48 -2.29 15.23 -3.72
C LEU A 48 -1.54 16.09 -4.75
N GLU A 49 -1.92 17.38 -4.89
CA GLU A 49 -1.23 18.33 -5.76
C GLU A 49 0.25 18.48 -5.38
N GLN A 50 0.56 18.44 -4.09
CA GLN A 50 1.94 18.53 -3.62
C GLN A 50 2.71 17.23 -3.88
N LEU A 51 2.11 16.05 -3.67
CA LEU A 51 2.73 14.75 -3.99
C LEU A 51 2.99 14.62 -5.49
N GLU A 52 2.04 15.00 -6.35
CA GLU A 52 2.25 15.02 -7.81
C GLU A 52 3.40 15.95 -8.21
N LYS A 53 3.48 17.14 -7.61
CA LYS A 53 4.59 18.06 -7.84
C LYS A 53 5.92 17.51 -7.36
N ILE A 54 5.95 16.77 -6.26
CA ILE A 54 7.15 16.07 -5.79
C ILE A 54 7.58 15.04 -6.83
N ALA A 55 6.66 14.19 -7.30
CA ALA A 55 6.94 13.21 -8.34
C ALA A 55 7.47 13.90 -9.62
N ALA A 56 6.78 14.94 -10.10
CA ALA A 56 7.17 15.67 -11.31
C ALA A 56 8.58 16.29 -11.23
N ASN A 57 9.05 16.64 -10.04
CA ASN A 57 10.39 17.17 -9.81
C ASN A 57 11.46 16.08 -9.63
N ASN A 58 11.05 14.81 -9.54
CA ASN A 58 11.90 13.66 -9.22
C ASN A 58 11.61 12.47 -10.14
N GLU A 59 11.89 12.65 -11.43
CA GLU A 59 11.79 11.60 -12.47
C GLU A 59 10.39 11.02 -12.67
N GLY A 60 9.35 11.68 -12.17
CA GLY A 60 7.96 11.33 -12.38
C GLY A 60 7.39 10.34 -11.36
N ASN A 61 8.13 9.98 -10.31
CA ASN A 61 7.68 9.01 -9.30
C ASN A 61 8.09 9.40 -7.87
N ARG A 62 7.59 8.63 -6.90
CA ARG A 62 7.89 8.71 -5.47
C ARG A 62 8.30 7.33 -4.92
N SER A 63 8.88 6.51 -5.79
CA SER A 63 9.24 5.13 -5.49
C SER A 63 10.26 5.05 -4.35
N ALA A 64 10.15 4.01 -3.52
CA ALA A 64 11.01 3.80 -2.37
C ALA A 64 12.51 3.83 -2.76
N GLY A 65 13.32 4.50 -1.95
CA GLY A 65 14.76 4.65 -2.20
C GLY A 65 15.13 5.72 -3.23
N THR A 66 14.15 6.48 -3.75
CA THR A 66 14.39 7.58 -4.71
C THR A 66 14.33 8.96 -4.04
N PRO A 67 14.87 9.99 -4.68
CA PRO A 67 14.73 11.37 -4.19
C PRO A 67 13.25 11.82 -4.10
N GLY A 68 12.35 11.26 -4.93
CA GLY A 68 10.92 11.54 -4.88
C GLY A 68 10.29 11.01 -3.59
N TYR A 69 10.69 9.82 -3.17
CA TYR A 69 10.27 9.28 -1.88
C TYR A 69 10.78 10.10 -0.71
N ASP A 70 12.09 10.42 -0.71
CA ASP A 70 12.67 11.23 0.36
C ASP A 70 12.01 12.60 0.49
N ALA A 71 11.68 13.25 -0.62
CA ALA A 71 10.95 14.51 -0.61
C ALA A 71 9.50 14.36 -0.09
N SER A 72 8.87 13.22 -0.33
CA SER A 72 7.53 12.90 0.22
C SER A 72 7.59 12.69 1.73
N VAL A 73 8.58 11.96 2.23
CA VAL A 73 8.83 11.80 3.67
C VAL A 73 9.05 13.16 4.34
N ASP A 74 9.93 13.99 3.76
CA ASP A 74 10.21 15.33 4.32
C ASP A 74 8.96 16.22 4.31
N TYR A 75 8.12 16.12 3.29
CA TYR A 75 6.86 16.86 3.22
C TYR A 75 5.90 16.46 4.35
N VAL A 76 5.66 15.17 4.53
CA VAL A 76 4.76 14.64 5.57
C VAL A 76 5.31 14.94 6.96
N ALA A 77 6.60 14.64 7.20
CA ALA A 77 7.25 14.85 8.48
C ALA A 77 7.22 16.32 8.92
N ASN A 78 7.56 17.25 8.03
CA ASN A 78 7.55 18.68 8.34
C ASN A 78 6.15 19.19 8.72
N LEU A 79 5.09 18.76 8.03
CA LEU A 79 3.71 19.16 8.37
C LEU A 79 3.28 18.65 9.74
N LEU A 80 3.64 17.41 10.07
CA LEU A 80 3.35 16.82 11.38
C LEU A 80 4.15 17.51 12.50
N GLU A 81 5.43 17.82 12.27
CA GLU A 81 6.27 18.58 13.22
C GLU A 81 5.73 20.00 13.42
N ASP A 82 5.33 20.71 12.37
CA ASP A 82 4.73 22.04 12.42
C ASP A 82 3.41 22.03 13.21
N LYS A 83 2.65 20.92 13.15
CA LYS A 83 1.44 20.68 13.93
C LYS A 83 1.75 20.27 15.39
N GLY A 84 3.02 20.08 15.71
CA GLY A 84 3.52 19.83 17.06
C GLY A 84 3.64 18.35 17.44
N PHE A 85 3.52 17.42 16.51
CA PHE A 85 3.84 16.01 16.78
C PHE A 85 5.34 15.81 17.03
N GLU A 86 5.67 14.76 17.76
CA GLU A 86 7.01 14.19 17.79
C GLU A 86 7.08 13.16 16.67
N VAL A 87 7.86 13.47 15.62
CA VAL A 87 7.97 12.63 14.43
C VAL A 87 9.24 11.80 14.48
N SER A 88 9.15 10.53 14.14
CA SER A 88 10.31 9.67 13.92
C SER A 88 10.28 9.12 12.51
N THR A 89 11.47 8.97 11.92
CA THR A 89 11.64 8.41 10.57
C THR A 89 12.60 7.22 10.62
N PRO A 90 12.16 6.06 11.17
CA PRO A 90 13.01 4.88 11.27
C PRO A 90 13.42 4.38 9.90
N GLU A 91 14.74 4.24 9.69
CA GLU A 91 15.30 3.67 8.47
C GLU A 91 15.28 2.15 8.52
N PHE A 92 15.14 1.54 7.33
CA PHE A 92 15.27 0.10 7.11
C PHE A 92 15.89 -0.19 5.75
N ASP A 93 16.50 -1.35 5.64
CA ASP A 93 17.03 -1.83 4.36
C ASP A 93 15.95 -2.67 3.65
N PHE A 94 15.90 -2.56 2.33
CA PHE A 94 15.07 -3.38 1.45
C PHE A 94 15.82 -3.75 0.18
N SER A 95 15.33 -4.77 -0.51
CA SER A 95 15.90 -5.22 -1.78
C SER A 95 15.17 -4.54 -2.94
N SER A 96 15.88 -3.69 -3.69
CA SER A 96 15.38 -3.09 -4.93
C SER A 96 15.76 -4.02 -6.10
N PHE A 97 14.78 -4.36 -6.94
CA PHE A 97 14.97 -5.21 -8.10
C PHE A 97 14.80 -4.41 -9.39
N ASP A 98 15.79 -4.49 -10.27
CA ASP A 98 15.73 -3.93 -11.62
C ASP A 98 15.70 -5.09 -12.63
N PRO A 99 14.63 -5.25 -13.43
CA PRO A 99 14.53 -6.29 -14.46
C PRO A 99 15.53 -6.10 -15.61
N GLY A 100 16.07 -4.89 -15.79
CA GLY A 100 17.04 -4.55 -16.82
C GLY A 100 16.61 -4.95 -18.23
N THR A 101 17.50 -5.61 -18.98
CA THR A 101 17.20 -6.06 -20.35
C THR A 101 16.56 -7.45 -20.34
N GLU A 102 15.36 -7.55 -20.92
CA GLU A 102 14.59 -8.78 -21.05
C GLU A 102 14.42 -9.17 -22.52
N SER A 103 14.81 -10.39 -22.88
CA SER A 103 14.63 -10.92 -24.26
C SER A 103 14.60 -12.44 -24.26
N LEU A 104 13.69 -13.01 -25.04
CA LEU A 104 13.64 -14.44 -25.30
C LEU A 104 13.51 -14.67 -26.81
N LYS A 105 14.41 -15.48 -27.38
CA LYS A 105 14.32 -15.93 -28.75
C LYS A 105 14.04 -17.42 -28.79
N ALA A 106 13.00 -17.77 -29.57
CA ALA A 106 12.68 -19.16 -29.86
C ALA A 106 13.72 -19.81 -30.82
N ALA A 107 13.62 -21.13 -30.98
CA ALA A 107 14.56 -21.91 -31.82
C ALA A 107 14.56 -21.47 -33.29
N ASP A 108 13.49 -20.92 -33.79
CA ASP A 108 13.37 -20.39 -35.17
C ASP A 108 13.88 -18.93 -35.30
N GLY A 109 14.33 -18.33 -34.18
CA GLY A 109 14.83 -16.97 -34.08
C GLY A 109 13.73 -15.90 -33.84
N SER A 110 12.46 -16.30 -33.71
CA SER A 110 11.37 -15.37 -33.38
C SER A 110 11.51 -14.84 -31.96
N ASP A 111 11.07 -13.60 -31.77
CA ASP A 111 11.01 -12.99 -30.44
C ASP A 111 9.75 -13.45 -29.70
N VAL A 112 9.93 -13.82 -28.42
CA VAL A 112 8.85 -14.22 -27.53
C VAL A 112 8.82 -13.22 -26.36
N PRO A 113 7.69 -12.59 -26.06
CA PRO A 113 7.59 -11.72 -24.88
C PRO A 113 7.92 -12.49 -23.62
N VAL A 114 8.78 -11.92 -22.78
CA VAL A 114 9.21 -12.47 -21.49
C VAL A 114 9.32 -11.35 -20.47
N ARG A 115 9.05 -11.64 -19.19
CA ARG A 115 9.29 -10.77 -18.05
C ARG A 115 10.08 -11.53 -17.00
N ALA A 116 11.12 -10.93 -16.43
CA ALA A 116 11.80 -11.46 -15.28
C ALA A 116 10.84 -11.54 -14.09
N LEU A 117 10.87 -12.61 -13.34
CA LEU A 117 10.22 -12.62 -12.02
C LEU A 117 11.05 -11.79 -11.06
N THR A 118 10.39 -11.08 -10.15
CA THR A 118 11.08 -10.27 -9.12
C THR A 118 12.09 -11.14 -8.37
N TYR A 119 13.29 -10.60 -8.20
CA TYR A 119 14.48 -11.25 -7.66
C TYR A 119 15.08 -12.38 -8.52
N SER A 120 14.66 -12.53 -9.77
CA SER A 120 15.36 -13.44 -10.70
C SER A 120 16.85 -13.12 -10.74
N THR A 121 17.70 -14.16 -10.69
CA THR A 121 19.14 -13.96 -10.92
C THR A 121 19.40 -13.58 -12.38
N SER A 122 20.47 -12.80 -12.63
CA SER A 122 20.84 -12.36 -13.97
C SER A 122 21.41 -13.51 -14.83
N THR A 123 21.06 -13.52 -16.11
CA THR A 123 21.78 -14.30 -17.14
C THR A 123 23.08 -13.63 -17.59
N GLY A 124 23.28 -12.37 -17.17
CA GLY A 124 24.23 -11.45 -17.78
C GLY A 124 23.78 -10.98 -19.19
N PRO A 125 24.44 -9.93 -19.73
CA PRO A 125 24.02 -9.27 -20.96
C PRO A 125 24.12 -10.14 -22.22
N THR A 126 24.89 -11.24 -22.19
CA THR A 126 24.99 -12.18 -23.32
C THR A 126 23.93 -13.27 -23.30
N GLY A 127 23.23 -13.43 -22.18
CA GLY A 127 22.16 -14.41 -22.01
C GLY A 127 22.65 -15.86 -21.92
N ILE A 128 21.67 -16.75 -21.84
CA ILE A 128 21.84 -18.21 -21.82
C ILE A 128 21.21 -18.78 -23.10
N THR A 129 21.99 -19.56 -23.86
CA THR A 129 21.45 -20.35 -24.98
C THR A 129 21.49 -21.82 -24.58
N ALA A 130 20.31 -22.45 -24.49
CA ALA A 130 20.18 -23.86 -24.10
C ALA A 130 18.89 -24.48 -24.65
N ARG A 131 18.88 -25.82 -24.71
CA ARG A 131 17.69 -26.56 -25.12
C ARG A 131 16.52 -26.32 -24.16
N LEU A 132 15.33 -26.25 -24.71
CA LEU A 132 14.09 -26.22 -23.94
C LEU A 132 13.70 -27.63 -23.49
N VAL A 133 13.34 -27.78 -22.22
CA VAL A 133 12.70 -28.96 -21.66
C VAL A 133 11.41 -28.55 -20.98
N ALA A 134 10.27 -28.90 -21.58
CA ALA A 134 8.96 -28.66 -21.00
C ALA A 134 8.58 -29.78 -20.00
N ILE A 135 8.14 -29.36 -18.82
CA ILE A 135 7.54 -30.23 -17.80
C ILE A 135 6.03 -30.26 -18.10
N PRO A 136 5.35 -31.42 -18.07
CA PRO A 136 3.92 -31.48 -18.28
C PRO A 136 3.14 -30.63 -17.28
N ALA A 137 2.08 -30.01 -17.75
CA ALA A 137 1.08 -29.40 -16.89
C ALA A 137 0.16 -30.49 -16.34
N ASP A 138 0.49 -31.03 -15.19
CA ASP A 138 -0.30 -32.01 -14.42
C ASP A 138 -0.87 -31.36 -13.15
N GLU A 139 -1.21 -32.18 -12.14
CA GLU A 139 -1.77 -31.70 -10.89
C GLU A 139 -0.75 -30.89 -10.06
N THR A 140 0.56 -31.05 -10.29
CA THR A 140 1.64 -30.42 -9.52
C THR A 140 2.71 -29.76 -10.45
N PRO A 141 2.36 -28.90 -11.40
CA PRO A 141 3.20 -28.53 -12.56
C PRO A 141 4.55 -27.90 -12.12
N GLY A 142 5.58 -28.77 -11.97
CA GLY A 142 6.92 -28.40 -11.55
C GLY A 142 7.06 -28.10 -10.05
N CYS A 143 6.09 -28.52 -9.23
CA CYS A 143 6.10 -28.35 -7.77
C CYS A 143 6.78 -29.49 -7.02
N GLU A 144 7.02 -30.61 -7.68
CA GLU A 144 7.64 -31.79 -7.08
C GLU A 144 8.86 -32.25 -7.89
N ALA A 145 9.83 -32.82 -7.19
CA ALA A 145 11.02 -33.39 -7.85
C ALA A 145 10.66 -34.49 -8.85
N THR A 146 9.55 -35.21 -8.60
CA THR A 146 9.02 -36.29 -9.45
C THR A 146 8.50 -35.82 -10.80
N ASP A 147 8.08 -34.55 -10.94
CA ASP A 147 7.61 -33.95 -12.20
C ASP A 147 8.71 -33.93 -13.26
N TYR A 148 9.96 -33.99 -12.81
CA TYR A 148 11.17 -33.98 -13.65
C TYR A 148 11.68 -35.38 -13.99
N ASP A 149 11.06 -36.46 -13.46
CA ASP A 149 11.57 -37.84 -13.64
C ASP A 149 11.53 -38.26 -15.12
N GLY A 150 12.60 -38.90 -15.55
CA GLY A 150 12.80 -39.33 -16.92
C GLY A 150 13.19 -38.21 -17.91
N ARG A 151 13.37 -36.96 -17.42
CA ARG A 151 13.82 -35.81 -18.23
C ARG A 151 15.22 -35.38 -17.80
N ASP A 152 16.11 -35.25 -18.78
CA ASP A 152 17.41 -34.62 -18.57
C ASP A 152 17.22 -33.10 -18.66
N VAL A 153 17.19 -32.41 -17.53
CA VAL A 153 17.07 -30.94 -17.43
C VAL A 153 18.41 -30.27 -17.15
N ASN A 154 19.49 -31.04 -16.99
CA ASN A 154 20.80 -30.49 -16.69
C ASN A 154 21.28 -29.54 -17.79
N GLY A 155 21.55 -28.28 -17.42
CA GLY A 155 21.99 -27.25 -18.33
C GLY A 155 20.87 -26.77 -19.32
N ALA A 156 19.62 -27.15 -19.10
CA ALA A 156 18.49 -26.77 -19.97
C ALA A 156 17.77 -25.50 -19.44
N ILE A 157 17.05 -24.82 -20.34
CA ILE A 157 15.97 -23.91 -19.96
C ILE A 157 14.73 -24.78 -19.75
N VAL A 158 14.19 -24.77 -18.53
CA VAL A 158 13.00 -25.56 -18.19
C VAL A 158 11.76 -24.69 -18.32
N LEU A 159 10.69 -25.26 -18.86
CA LEU A 159 9.36 -24.60 -18.93
C LEU A 159 8.39 -25.34 -18.04
N VAL A 160 7.76 -24.63 -17.11
CA VAL A 160 6.69 -25.09 -16.23
C VAL A 160 5.45 -24.21 -16.38
N THR A 161 4.31 -24.65 -15.85
CA THR A 161 3.08 -23.84 -15.82
C THR A 161 2.86 -23.25 -14.43
N ARG A 162 2.26 -22.04 -14.36
CA ARG A 162 1.79 -21.39 -13.12
C ARG A 162 0.75 -22.26 -12.41
N GLY A 163 0.73 -22.19 -11.08
CA GLY A 163 -0.26 -22.80 -10.20
C GLY A 163 0.32 -23.77 -9.18
N VAL A 164 -0.47 -24.09 -8.19
CA VAL A 164 -0.27 -25.06 -7.10
C VAL A 164 0.76 -24.64 -6.05
N CYS A 165 1.98 -24.28 -6.41
CA CYS A 165 3.02 -23.87 -5.47
C CYS A 165 3.65 -22.53 -5.85
N PRO A 166 4.33 -21.85 -4.91
CA PRO A 166 5.06 -20.61 -5.15
C PRO A 166 6.11 -20.74 -6.27
N PHE A 167 6.35 -19.65 -7.00
CA PHE A 167 7.36 -19.63 -8.06
C PHE A 167 8.78 -19.90 -7.54
N GLY A 168 9.08 -19.43 -6.31
CA GLY A 168 10.33 -19.71 -5.62
C GLY A 168 10.59 -21.22 -5.45
N ASP A 169 9.56 -22.00 -5.14
CA ASP A 169 9.68 -23.45 -5.00
C ASP A 169 9.92 -24.14 -6.34
N LYS A 170 9.19 -23.73 -7.39
CA LYS A 170 9.40 -24.23 -8.75
C LYS A 170 10.84 -24.03 -9.21
N GLN A 171 11.39 -22.81 -8.99
CA GLN A 171 12.75 -22.52 -9.41
C GLN A 171 13.81 -23.24 -8.56
N LYS A 172 13.59 -23.42 -7.25
CA LYS A 172 14.47 -24.20 -6.38
C LYS A 172 14.58 -25.66 -6.86
N ILE A 173 13.42 -26.27 -7.18
CA ILE A 173 13.38 -27.66 -7.67
C ILE A 173 14.07 -27.77 -9.04
N ALA A 174 13.79 -26.86 -9.98
CA ALA A 174 14.47 -26.85 -11.28
C ALA A 174 15.99 -26.69 -11.12
N ALA A 175 16.45 -25.78 -10.24
CA ALA A 175 17.85 -25.56 -9.93
C ALA A 175 18.51 -26.82 -9.31
N ASP A 176 17.84 -27.51 -8.37
CA ASP A 176 18.33 -28.76 -7.77
C ASP A 176 18.45 -29.87 -8.79
N ARG A 177 17.68 -29.85 -9.87
CA ARG A 177 17.78 -30.78 -11.00
C ARG A 177 18.79 -30.35 -12.05
N GLY A 178 19.49 -29.22 -11.85
CA GLY A 178 20.57 -28.71 -12.70
C GLY A 178 20.11 -27.88 -13.89
N ALA A 179 18.89 -27.36 -13.88
CA ALA A 179 18.41 -26.41 -14.90
C ALA A 179 19.28 -25.14 -14.92
N ALA A 180 19.54 -24.61 -16.12
CA ALA A 180 20.27 -23.36 -16.31
C ALA A 180 19.38 -22.13 -16.14
N ALA A 181 18.08 -22.24 -16.43
CA ALA A 181 17.07 -21.21 -16.25
C ALA A 181 15.69 -21.85 -16.19
N LEU A 182 14.71 -21.09 -15.67
CA LEU A 182 13.31 -21.47 -15.63
C LEU A 182 12.47 -20.47 -16.41
N LEU A 183 11.51 -20.96 -17.20
CA LEU A 183 10.40 -20.20 -17.75
C LEU A 183 9.09 -20.68 -17.09
N VAL A 184 8.26 -19.75 -16.66
CA VAL A 184 6.94 -20.04 -16.13
C VAL A 184 5.88 -19.52 -17.11
N ALA A 185 5.11 -20.44 -17.69
CA ALA A 185 3.95 -20.08 -18.52
C ALA A 185 2.77 -19.74 -17.63
N ASN A 186 2.12 -18.60 -17.88
CA ASN A 186 0.89 -18.24 -17.20
C ASN A 186 -0.19 -19.31 -17.48
N ASN A 187 -1.17 -19.44 -16.60
CA ASN A 187 -2.37 -20.26 -16.77
C ASN A 187 -3.54 -19.48 -17.40
N GLU A 188 -3.36 -18.17 -17.63
CA GLU A 188 -4.29 -17.26 -18.28
C GLU A 188 -3.71 -16.67 -19.56
N ASP A 189 -4.57 -16.10 -20.45
CA ASP A 189 -4.15 -15.50 -21.72
C ASP A 189 -3.53 -14.09 -21.57
N ALA A 190 -2.88 -13.85 -20.45
CA ALA A 190 -2.15 -12.63 -20.13
C ALA A 190 -0.66 -12.92 -19.95
N MET A 191 0.17 -11.90 -20.05
CA MET A 191 1.56 -11.97 -19.70
C MET A 191 1.70 -12.26 -18.18
N LEU A 192 2.59 -13.16 -17.80
CA LEU A 192 2.92 -13.33 -16.40
C LEU A 192 3.83 -12.16 -15.97
N GLY A 193 3.22 -11.14 -15.36
CA GLY A 193 3.89 -9.99 -14.78
C GLY A 193 3.67 -9.91 -13.28
N GLY A 194 4.48 -9.11 -12.57
CA GLY A 194 4.34 -8.90 -11.13
C GLY A 194 4.61 -10.13 -10.25
N ALA A 195 5.11 -11.23 -10.82
CA ALA A 195 5.41 -12.46 -10.11
C ALA A 195 6.77 -12.36 -9.40
N THR A 196 6.84 -12.87 -8.16
CA THR A 196 8.05 -12.85 -7.35
C THR A 196 8.57 -14.27 -7.05
N LEU A 197 9.87 -14.38 -6.83
CA LEU A 197 10.51 -15.60 -6.30
C LEU A 197 10.49 -15.70 -4.77
N GLY A 198 9.95 -14.68 -4.10
CA GLY A 198 9.97 -14.52 -2.65
C GLY A 198 11.10 -13.59 -2.22
N GLU A 199 12.08 -14.08 -1.50
CA GLU A 199 13.24 -13.29 -1.07
C GLU A 199 14.42 -13.41 -2.05
N PRO A 200 15.28 -12.39 -2.18
CA PRO A 200 16.44 -12.41 -3.08
C PRO A 200 17.39 -13.58 -2.83
N GLU A 201 17.54 -13.98 -1.57
CA GLU A 201 18.42 -15.08 -1.13
C GLU A 201 17.92 -16.45 -1.60
N ASP A 202 16.64 -16.54 -1.93
CA ASP A 202 16.01 -17.76 -2.43
C ASP A 202 16.23 -17.97 -3.93
N ALA A 203 16.57 -16.92 -4.67
CA ALA A 203 16.78 -16.98 -6.11
C ALA A 203 18.09 -17.73 -6.46
N ARG A 204 17.99 -18.77 -7.28
CA ARG A 204 19.09 -19.66 -7.60
C ARG A 204 19.45 -19.72 -9.08
N ILE A 205 18.45 -19.54 -9.95
CA ILE A 205 18.62 -19.55 -11.41
C ILE A 205 17.76 -18.45 -12.06
N PRO A 206 18.16 -17.91 -13.23
CA PRO A 206 17.35 -16.99 -13.98
C PRO A 206 15.95 -17.52 -14.24
N THR A 207 14.92 -16.72 -13.91
CA THR A 207 13.52 -17.14 -13.99
C THR A 207 12.70 -16.05 -14.67
N GLY A 208 12.03 -16.39 -15.78
CA GLY A 208 11.17 -15.49 -16.55
C GLY A 208 9.77 -16.03 -16.71
N GLY A 209 8.79 -15.11 -16.80
CA GLY A 209 7.39 -15.40 -17.09
C GLY A 209 7.06 -15.17 -18.56
N VAL A 210 6.19 -16.00 -19.11
CA VAL A 210 5.63 -15.86 -20.45
C VAL A 210 4.11 -16.05 -20.40
N SER A 211 3.39 -15.58 -21.44
CA SER A 211 1.96 -15.85 -21.53
C SER A 211 1.66 -17.34 -21.72
N LYS A 212 0.43 -17.78 -21.44
CA LYS A 212 -0.03 -19.14 -21.70
C LYS A 212 0.20 -19.54 -23.16
N ALA A 213 -0.24 -18.71 -24.10
CA ALA A 213 -0.07 -18.98 -25.52
C ALA A 213 1.41 -19.13 -25.94
N SER A 214 2.30 -18.28 -25.37
CA SER A 214 3.75 -18.38 -25.61
C SER A 214 4.33 -19.68 -25.04
N GLY A 215 3.93 -20.06 -23.82
CA GLY A 215 4.34 -21.32 -23.20
C GLY A 215 3.92 -22.55 -24.01
N GLU A 216 2.67 -22.59 -24.48
CA GLU A 216 2.14 -23.66 -25.32
C GLU A 216 2.90 -23.75 -26.67
N ALA A 217 3.18 -22.61 -27.30
CA ALA A 217 3.93 -22.56 -28.56
C ALA A 217 5.38 -23.06 -28.38
N LEU A 218 6.05 -22.64 -27.33
CA LEU A 218 7.41 -23.10 -26.98
C LEU A 218 7.44 -24.61 -26.71
N ALA A 219 6.48 -25.14 -25.96
CA ALA A 219 6.37 -26.57 -25.68
C ALA A 219 6.11 -27.40 -26.94
N ALA A 220 5.34 -26.88 -27.91
CA ALA A 220 5.03 -27.54 -29.18
C ALA A 220 6.19 -27.54 -30.18
N ALA A 221 7.14 -26.61 -30.07
CA ALA A 221 8.28 -26.46 -30.97
C ALA A 221 9.60 -26.41 -30.19
N PRO A 222 9.98 -27.51 -29.51
CA PRO A 222 11.19 -27.55 -28.69
C PRO A 222 12.46 -27.35 -29.52
N GLY A 223 13.44 -26.67 -28.95
CA GLY A 223 14.74 -26.40 -29.56
C GLY A 223 15.59 -25.56 -28.63
N ASP A 224 16.68 -25.00 -29.14
CA ASP A 224 17.53 -24.13 -28.34
C ASP A 224 16.87 -22.72 -28.26
N LEU A 225 16.72 -22.22 -27.06
CA LEU A 225 16.26 -20.86 -26.77
C LEU A 225 17.45 -19.98 -26.37
N THR A 226 17.37 -18.70 -26.67
CA THR A 226 18.28 -17.70 -26.10
C THR A 226 17.50 -16.79 -25.19
N LEU A 227 17.78 -16.84 -23.87
CA LEU A 227 17.16 -16.04 -22.83
C LEU A 227 18.14 -15.01 -22.30
N ILE A 228 17.75 -13.75 -22.30
CA ILE A 228 18.43 -12.65 -21.63
C ILE A 228 17.48 -12.11 -20.56
N LEU A 229 17.88 -12.17 -19.31
CA LEU A 229 17.33 -11.51 -18.15
C LEU A 229 18.52 -10.85 -17.46
N ASP A 230 18.86 -9.61 -17.85
CA ASP A 230 20.04 -8.92 -17.30
C ASP A 230 19.66 -8.10 -16.09
N THR A 231 19.15 -8.80 -15.10
CA THR A 231 18.57 -8.26 -13.88
C THR A 231 19.62 -7.84 -12.87
N SER A 232 19.26 -6.94 -11.96
CA SER A 232 20.05 -6.66 -10.76
C SER A 232 19.15 -6.54 -9.52
N THR A 233 19.70 -6.93 -8.36
CA THR A 233 19.08 -6.73 -7.06
C THR A 233 20.08 -6.03 -6.17
N GLU A 234 19.70 -4.88 -5.61
CA GLU A 234 20.56 -4.07 -4.76
C GLU A 234 19.87 -3.83 -3.42
N THR A 235 20.66 -3.81 -2.33
CA THR A 235 20.16 -3.39 -1.03
C THR A 235 20.08 -1.86 -1.01
N THR A 236 18.90 -1.34 -0.82
CA THR A 236 18.59 0.09 -0.78
C THR A 236 17.99 0.44 0.58
N LYS A 237 18.06 1.70 0.99
CA LYS A 237 17.46 2.18 2.21
C LYS A 237 16.17 2.92 1.93
N SER A 238 15.20 2.73 2.83
CA SER A 238 13.99 3.52 2.91
C SER A 238 13.70 3.88 4.36
N ARG A 239 12.63 4.62 4.62
CA ARG A 239 12.23 5.05 5.96
C ARG A 239 10.71 5.20 6.05
N ASN A 240 10.13 4.85 7.19
CA ASN A 240 8.74 5.17 7.51
C ASN A 240 8.65 6.57 8.12
N VAL A 241 7.45 7.16 8.16
CA VAL A 241 7.16 8.33 9.01
C VAL A 241 6.16 7.91 10.08
N ILE A 242 6.52 8.09 11.35
CA ILE A 242 5.69 7.71 12.50
C ILE A 242 5.49 8.92 13.41
N ALA A 243 4.22 9.22 13.72
CA ALA A 243 3.86 10.28 14.66
C ALA A 243 2.73 9.81 15.56
N GLN A 244 2.80 10.15 16.85
CA GLN A 244 1.76 9.76 17.81
C GLN A 244 1.24 10.96 18.56
N THR A 245 -0.05 10.96 18.92
CA THR A 245 -0.64 11.95 19.81
C THR A 245 0.02 11.89 21.19
N LYS A 246 0.18 13.07 21.81
CA LYS A 246 0.74 13.24 23.16
C LYS A 246 -0.27 12.92 24.26
N THR A 247 -1.53 12.76 23.89
CA THR A 247 -2.67 12.44 24.75
C THR A 247 -3.25 11.10 24.36
N GLY A 248 -4.13 10.57 25.20
CA GLY A 248 -4.73 9.25 25.06
C GLY A 248 -3.88 8.16 25.75
N ALA A 249 -4.55 7.06 26.11
CA ALA A 249 -3.94 5.90 26.74
C ALA A 249 -3.01 5.19 25.76
N THR A 250 -1.79 4.89 26.19
CA THR A 250 -0.77 4.26 25.35
C THR A 250 -0.78 2.73 25.41
N ASP A 251 -1.68 2.14 26.17
CA ASP A 251 -1.97 0.70 26.25
C ASP A 251 -3.17 0.29 25.36
N ASN A 252 -3.72 1.24 24.60
CA ASN A 252 -4.79 1.05 23.63
C ASN A 252 -4.54 1.90 22.38
N VAL A 253 -3.36 1.78 21.77
CA VAL A 253 -2.97 2.59 20.62
C VAL A 253 -3.78 2.21 19.38
N VAL A 254 -4.40 3.21 18.77
CA VAL A 254 -5.01 3.10 17.42
C VAL A 254 -3.93 3.44 16.40
N VAL A 255 -3.45 2.46 15.65
CA VAL A 255 -2.50 2.69 14.55
C VAL A 255 -3.29 2.97 13.28
N VAL A 256 -2.91 4.00 12.55
CA VAL A 256 -3.56 4.46 11.31
C VAL A 256 -2.49 4.60 10.25
N GLY A 257 -2.61 3.91 9.13
CA GLY A 257 -1.56 3.89 8.14
C GLY A 257 -2.04 4.00 6.70
N ALA A 258 -1.09 4.45 5.87
CA ALA A 258 -1.13 4.46 4.41
C ALA A 258 0.31 4.38 3.91
N HIS A 259 0.57 3.74 2.77
CA HIS A 259 1.92 3.82 2.23
C HIS A 259 2.16 5.14 1.50
N LEU A 260 3.41 5.55 1.49
CA LEU A 260 3.84 6.85 1.00
C LEU A 260 4.60 6.75 -0.33
N ASP A 261 5.15 5.58 -0.64
CA ASP A 261 5.82 5.34 -1.90
C ASP A 261 4.82 5.12 -3.05
N SER A 262 5.33 5.16 -4.25
CA SER A 262 4.66 4.78 -5.50
C SER A 262 5.50 3.75 -6.23
N VAL A 263 4.93 3.13 -7.25
CA VAL A 263 5.71 2.39 -8.26
C VAL A 263 6.65 3.34 -9.04
N PRO A 264 7.74 2.80 -9.66
CA PRO A 264 8.63 3.60 -10.51
C PRO A 264 7.96 4.16 -11.77
N GLU A 265 6.88 3.52 -12.25
CA GLU A 265 6.18 3.83 -13.49
C GLU A 265 5.36 5.11 -13.42
N GLY A 266 5.00 5.59 -12.22
CA GLY A 266 4.11 6.74 -12.09
C GLY A 266 4.18 7.49 -10.77
N PRO A 267 3.44 8.60 -10.69
CA PRO A 267 3.43 9.45 -9.50
C PRO A 267 2.65 8.84 -8.33
N GLY A 268 1.81 7.82 -8.54
CA GLY A 268 1.06 7.14 -7.49
C GLY A 268 0.12 8.08 -6.73
N ILE A 269 -0.79 8.78 -7.43
CA ILE A 269 -1.64 9.79 -6.77
C ILE A 269 -2.89 9.17 -6.18
N ASN A 270 -3.47 8.17 -6.83
CA ASN A 270 -4.46 7.33 -6.19
C ASN A 270 -3.79 6.24 -5.36
N ASP A 271 -2.78 5.57 -5.90
CA ASP A 271 -2.00 4.50 -5.27
C ASP A 271 -0.61 5.00 -4.82
N ASN A 272 -0.35 5.37 -3.55
CA ASN A 272 -1.37 5.59 -2.53
C ASN A 272 -1.25 7.03 -1.98
N GLY A 273 -1.14 7.99 -2.89
CA GLY A 273 -1.24 9.41 -2.52
C GLY A 273 -2.59 9.72 -1.84
N SER A 274 -3.69 9.07 -2.28
CA SER A 274 -5.04 9.32 -1.78
C SER A 274 -5.19 8.91 -0.30
N GLY A 275 -4.74 7.72 0.08
CA GLY A 275 -4.72 7.27 1.47
C GLY A 275 -3.78 8.10 2.33
N THR A 276 -2.55 8.32 1.84
CA THR A 276 -1.57 9.20 2.50
C THR A 276 -2.15 10.58 2.78
N ALA A 277 -2.78 11.24 1.79
CA ALA A 277 -3.34 12.57 1.94
C ALA A 277 -4.51 12.60 2.94
N ALA A 278 -5.37 11.60 2.93
CA ALA A 278 -6.50 11.50 3.87
C ALA A 278 -6.02 11.26 5.32
N VAL A 279 -5.05 10.36 5.52
CA VAL A 279 -4.44 10.09 6.83
C VAL A 279 -3.69 11.33 7.35
N LEU A 280 -2.91 11.99 6.48
CA LEU A 280 -2.18 13.20 6.82
C LEU A 280 -3.13 14.33 7.24
N GLU A 281 -4.17 14.62 6.43
CA GLU A 281 -5.12 15.67 6.77
C GLU A 281 -5.87 15.34 8.07
N THR A 282 -6.22 14.07 8.30
CA THR A 282 -6.82 13.61 9.56
C THR A 282 -5.91 13.90 10.74
N ALA A 283 -4.61 13.61 10.63
CA ALA A 283 -3.62 13.93 11.68
C ALA A 283 -3.51 15.44 11.92
N LEU A 284 -3.49 16.25 10.86
CA LEU A 284 -3.40 17.71 10.96
C LEU A 284 -4.64 18.32 11.60
N GLN A 285 -5.85 17.82 11.30
CA GLN A 285 -7.10 18.28 11.94
C GLN A 285 -7.18 17.81 13.40
N MET A 286 -6.72 16.61 13.72
CA MET A 286 -6.70 16.10 15.10
C MET A 286 -5.69 16.85 15.97
N GLY A 287 -4.53 17.20 15.41
CA GLY A 287 -3.43 17.84 16.15
C GLY A 287 -2.71 16.89 17.11
N SER A 288 -1.59 17.36 17.68
CA SER A 288 -0.71 16.51 18.49
C SER A 288 -1.19 16.26 19.94
N ALA A 289 -2.17 17.01 20.42
CA ALA A 289 -2.65 16.89 21.81
C ALA A 289 -4.19 17.02 21.90
N PRO A 290 -4.96 16.17 21.16
CA PRO A 290 -6.42 16.21 21.17
C PRO A 290 -7.00 15.71 22.49
N SER A 291 -8.30 15.96 22.72
CA SER A 291 -9.05 15.38 23.86
C SER A 291 -9.59 14.01 23.46
N ILE A 292 -8.82 12.97 23.69
CA ILE A 292 -9.10 11.58 23.31
C ILE A 292 -8.79 10.62 24.45
N GLU A 293 -9.42 9.44 24.44
CA GLU A 293 -9.21 8.39 25.46
C GLU A 293 -8.03 7.47 25.07
N ASN A 294 -7.87 7.14 23.78
CA ASN A 294 -6.87 6.22 23.25
C ASN A 294 -5.87 6.99 22.36
N ALA A 295 -4.59 6.74 22.52
CA ALA A 295 -3.55 7.36 21.70
C ALA A 295 -3.69 6.93 20.22
N VAL A 296 -3.49 7.87 19.30
CA VAL A 296 -3.50 7.61 17.86
C VAL A 296 -2.08 7.72 17.32
N ARG A 297 -1.63 6.68 16.62
CA ARG A 297 -0.33 6.63 15.95
C ARG A 297 -0.54 6.63 14.45
N PHE A 298 -0.16 7.72 13.81
CA PHE A 298 -0.15 7.88 12.36
C PHE A 298 1.15 7.32 11.80
N ALA A 299 1.03 6.50 10.77
CA ALA A 299 2.15 5.84 10.11
C ALA A 299 2.04 6.02 8.60
N PHE A 300 3.16 6.39 7.97
CA PHE A 300 3.26 6.47 6.53
C PHE A 300 4.40 5.54 6.13
N TRP A 301 4.01 4.46 5.47
CA TRP A 301 4.91 3.35 5.18
C TRP A 301 5.73 3.59 3.93
N GLY A 302 6.92 3.08 3.89
CA GLY A 302 7.76 3.09 2.70
C GLY A 302 8.02 1.68 2.20
N ALA A 303 8.25 1.56 0.90
CA ALA A 303 8.54 0.30 0.25
C ALA A 303 7.40 -0.74 0.41
N GLU A 304 6.15 -0.27 0.37
CA GLU A 304 4.97 -1.11 0.27
C GLU A 304 4.97 -1.83 -1.07
N GLU A 305 5.18 -1.09 -2.16
CA GLU A 305 5.15 -1.50 -3.56
C GLU A 305 6.18 -2.61 -3.92
N VAL A 306 7.12 -2.85 -3.02
CA VAL A 306 8.11 -3.92 -3.16
C VAL A 306 7.91 -5.05 -2.13
N GLY A 307 6.71 -5.13 -1.54
CA GLY A 307 6.27 -6.23 -0.69
C GLY A 307 6.10 -5.88 0.78
N LEU A 308 5.38 -4.80 1.10
CA LEU A 308 4.98 -4.39 2.46
C LEU A 308 6.18 -4.18 3.41
N VAL A 309 7.35 -3.79 2.88
CA VAL A 309 8.60 -3.86 3.68
C VAL A 309 8.53 -2.94 4.89
N GLY A 310 8.07 -1.70 4.73
CA GLY A 310 8.06 -0.72 5.81
C GLY A 310 7.15 -1.09 6.98
N SER A 311 5.95 -1.55 6.70
CA SER A 311 5.00 -2.03 7.72
C SER A 311 5.47 -3.33 8.37
N THR A 312 6.05 -4.26 7.59
CA THR A 312 6.65 -5.51 8.09
C THR A 312 7.80 -5.20 9.05
N ARG A 313 8.74 -4.35 8.66
CA ARG A 313 9.87 -3.95 9.55
C ARG A 313 9.40 -3.26 10.81
N TYR A 314 8.34 -2.46 10.72
CA TYR A 314 7.72 -1.86 11.89
C TYR A 314 7.16 -2.91 12.84
N VAL A 315 6.35 -3.85 12.33
CA VAL A 315 5.71 -4.91 13.14
C VAL A 315 6.75 -5.87 13.74
N GLU A 316 7.77 -6.28 12.97
CA GLU A 316 8.89 -7.11 13.44
C GLU A 316 9.70 -6.43 14.55
N GLY A 317 9.87 -5.11 14.45
CA GLY A 317 10.61 -4.31 15.44
C GLY A 317 9.88 -4.08 16.76
N LEU A 318 8.58 -4.38 16.86
CA LEU A 318 7.79 -4.19 18.07
C LEU A 318 8.18 -5.21 19.15
N SER A 319 8.39 -4.74 20.37
CA SER A 319 8.46 -5.61 21.54
C SER A 319 7.09 -6.25 21.84
N ASP A 320 7.06 -7.33 22.61
CA ASP A 320 5.81 -7.98 23.04
C ASP A 320 4.85 -7.02 23.73
N GLN A 321 5.37 -6.06 24.50
CA GLN A 321 4.55 -5.03 25.15
C GLN A 321 3.96 -4.05 24.13
N GLU A 322 4.76 -3.56 23.18
CA GLU A 322 4.27 -2.66 22.13
C GLU A 322 3.22 -3.33 21.24
N ARG A 323 3.39 -4.63 20.93
CA ARG A 323 2.36 -5.42 20.25
C ARG A 323 1.07 -5.51 21.07
N ALA A 324 1.18 -5.76 22.38
CA ALA A 324 0.04 -5.82 23.29
C ALA A 324 -0.66 -4.46 23.41
N ASP A 325 0.07 -3.35 23.35
CA ASP A 325 -0.45 -2.00 23.48
C ASP A 325 -1.22 -1.50 22.24
N ILE A 326 -0.97 -2.06 21.05
CA ILE A 326 -1.73 -1.73 19.84
C ILE A 326 -3.13 -2.35 19.96
N ALA A 327 -4.16 -1.51 19.90
CA ALA A 327 -5.55 -1.97 19.95
C ALA A 327 -6.00 -2.54 18.59
N LEU A 328 -5.74 -1.78 17.51
CA LEU A 328 -6.15 -2.10 16.15
C LEU A 328 -5.28 -1.33 15.13
N TYR A 329 -5.38 -1.73 13.87
CA TYR A 329 -4.79 -1.05 12.74
C TYR A 329 -5.85 -0.62 11.72
N LEU A 330 -5.85 0.65 11.33
CA LEU A 330 -6.68 1.17 10.25
C LEU A 330 -5.82 1.39 9.01
N ASN A 331 -6.14 0.68 7.93
CA ASN A 331 -5.43 0.73 6.67
C ASN A 331 -6.21 1.54 5.64
N PHE A 332 -5.54 2.46 4.97
CA PHE A 332 -6.16 3.28 3.94
C PHE A 332 -5.29 3.32 2.70
N ASP A 333 -5.81 2.68 1.66
CA ASP A 333 -5.12 2.49 0.40
C ASP A 333 -6.11 2.67 -0.74
N MET A 334 -5.76 3.50 -1.73
CA MET A 334 -6.56 3.84 -2.90
C MET A 334 -8.00 4.28 -2.56
N LEU A 335 -8.17 5.55 -2.25
CA LEU A 335 -9.45 6.12 -1.78
C LEU A 335 -10.22 6.89 -2.86
N GLY A 336 -9.68 7.03 -4.07
CA GLY A 336 -10.22 7.89 -5.12
C GLY A 336 -10.17 7.31 -6.53
N SER A 337 -10.35 6.02 -6.71
CA SER A 337 -10.31 5.34 -8.01
C SER A 337 -11.31 5.92 -9.01
N PRO A 338 -10.98 6.08 -10.30
CA PRO A 338 -11.83 6.78 -11.26
C PRO A 338 -13.14 6.06 -11.58
N ASN A 339 -13.17 4.73 -11.47
CA ASN A 339 -14.37 3.90 -11.56
C ASN A 339 -14.72 3.35 -10.17
N ALA A 340 -14.79 4.22 -9.16
CA ALA A 340 -14.76 3.88 -7.75
C ALA A 340 -15.81 2.86 -7.30
N GLY A 341 -15.38 1.94 -6.44
CA GLY A 341 -16.21 1.20 -5.50
C GLY A 341 -16.26 1.92 -4.14
N TYR A 342 -17.17 1.47 -3.29
CA TYR A 342 -17.16 1.80 -1.86
C TYR A 342 -17.05 0.48 -1.09
N LEU A 343 -15.82 0.14 -0.75
CA LEU A 343 -15.46 -1.15 -0.19
C LEU A 343 -14.98 -0.97 1.25
N ALA A 344 -15.31 -1.93 2.12
CA ALA A 344 -14.73 -2.05 3.45
C ALA A 344 -14.12 -3.45 3.58
N TYR A 345 -12.98 -3.59 4.28
CA TYR A 345 -12.38 -4.90 4.50
C TYR A 345 -13.35 -5.80 5.28
N ASP A 346 -13.69 -6.97 4.69
CA ASP A 346 -14.69 -7.93 5.21
C ASP A 346 -14.14 -8.67 6.43
N GLY A 347 -14.35 -8.07 7.59
CA GLY A 347 -13.78 -8.53 8.86
C GLY A 347 -14.36 -9.82 9.40
N ASP A 348 -15.60 -10.20 9.02
CA ASP A 348 -16.24 -11.43 9.44
C ASP A 348 -16.50 -12.41 8.29
N ASN A 349 -16.01 -12.10 7.10
CA ASN A 349 -16.22 -12.84 5.86
C ASN A 349 -17.71 -13.05 5.53
N SER A 350 -18.55 -12.06 5.88
CA SER A 350 -20.00 -12.11 5.65
C SER A 350 -20.37 -11.98 4.18
N ASP A 351 -19.57 -11.26 3.40
CA ASP A 351 -19.74 -11.11 1.95
C ASP A 351 -19.08 -12.27 1.18
N ALA A 352 -18.32 -13.14 1.88
CA ALA A 352 -17.65 -14.31 1.32
C ALA A 352 -16.77 -13.98 0.10
N VAL A 353 -16.06 -12.86 0.19
CA VAL A 353 -15.16 -12.36 -0.88
C VAL A 353 -13.74 -12.87 -0.74
N GLY A 354 -13.37 -13.49 0.39
CA GLY A 354 -12.01 -13.91 0.70
C GLY A 354 -11.92 -15.34 1.27
N GLU A 355 -10.71 -15.69 1.72
CA GLU A 355 -10.40 -17.02 2.26
C GLU A 355 -10.90 -17.20 3.70
N GLY A 356 -11.22 -16.11 4.42
CA GLY A 356 -11.69 -16.18 5.80
C GLY A 356 -11.81 -14.81 6.47
N PRO A 357 -12.27 -14.81 7.73
CA PRO A 357 -12.40 -13.56 8.49
C PRO A 357 -11.01 -13.00 8.90
N GLY A 358 -10.97 -11.70 9.13
CA GLY A 358 -9.84 -11.06 9.80
C GLY A 358 -9.73 -11.46 11.28
N PRO A 359 -8.67 -11.04 12.00
CA PRO A 359 -8.52 -11.26 13.43
C PRO A 359 -9.71 -10.76 14.24
N GLU A 360 -9.93 -11.32 15.44
CA GLU A 360 -11.04 -10.95 16.32
C GLU A 360 -11.06 -9.43 16.58
N GLY A 361 -12.16 -8.77 16.21
CA GLY A 361 -12.35 -7.33 16.24
C GLY A 361 -12.44 -6.69 14.84
N SER A 362 -11.92 -7.32 13.79
CA SER A 362 -11.98 -6.78 12.41
C SER A 362 -13.42 -6.58 11.93
N ALA A 363 -14.33 -7.50 12.26
CA ALA A 363 -15.77 -7.37 12.02
C ALA A 363 -16.39 -6.08 12.64
N GLY A 364 -15.87 -5.65 13.78
CA GLY A 364 -16.30 -4.38 14.40
C GLY A 364 -15.83 -3.18 13.60
N ILE A 365 -14.59 -3.24 13.11
CA ILE A 365 -14.00 -2.17 12.29
C ILE A 365 -14.78 -2.05 10.97
N GLU A 366 -15.04 -3.16 10.30
CA GLU A 366 -15.88 -3.21 9.10
C GLU A 366 -17.24 -2.51 9.32
N ARG A 367 -18.00 -2.96 10.34
CA ARG A 367 -19.30 -2.35 10.65
C ARG A 367 -19.22 -0.85 10.93
N THR A 368 -18.14 -0.38 11.53
CA THR A 368 -17.93 1.06 11.76
C THR A 368 -17.92 1.85 10.45
N PHE A 369 -17.22 1.36 9.44
CA PHE A 369 -17.17 2.02 8.14
C PHE A 369 -18.44 1.82 7.31
N VAL A 370 -18.99 0.61 7.28
CA VAL A 370 -20.23 0.29 6.57
C VAL A 370 -21.39 1.14 7.11
N ASP A 371 -21.56 1.22 8.43
CA ASP A 371 -22.62 2.02 9.07
C ASP A 371 -22.45 3.52 8.79
N PHE A 372 -21.22 4.03 8.81
CA PHE A 372 -20.92 5.41 8.51
C PHE A 372 -21.27 5.77 7.06
N LEU A 373 -20.87 4.96 6.09
CA LEU A 373 -21.18 5.16 4.67
C LEU A 373 -22.69 5.03 4.43
N ALA A 374 -23.34 4.03 5.03
CA ALA A 374 -24.79 3.85 4.95
C ALA A 374 -25.54 5.05 5.51
N GLY A 375 -25.09 5.66 6.60
CA GLY A 375 -25.61 6.90 7.16
C GLY A 375 -25.56 8.10 6.20
N ARG A 376 -24.68 8.03 5.19
CA ARG A 376 -24.54 9.00 4.09
C ARG A 376 -25.24 8.57 2.80
N GLY A 377 -25.98 7.45 2.83
CA GLY A 377 -26.71 6.91 1.68
C GLY A 377 -25.82 6.10 0.72
N ILE A 378 -24.61 5.73 1.12
CA ILE A 378 -23.67 4.93 0.34
C ILE A 378 -23.68 3.50 0.88
N ALA A 379 -24.10 2.54 0.06
CA ALA A 379 -24.05 1.13 0.42
C ALA A 379 -22.65 0.58 0.07
N ALA A 380 -21.88 0.17 1.07
CA ALA A 380 -20.59 -0.48 0.88
C ALA A 380 -20.76 -1.99 0.62
N ASP A 381 -19.77 -2.62 -0.01
CA ASP A 381 -19.56 -4.07 -0.10
C ASP A 381 -18.27 -4.43 0.62
N GLY A 382 -18.11 -5.72 0.97
CA GLY A 382 -16.87 -6.27 1.50
C GLY A 382 -15.77 -6.36 0.46
N THR A 383 -14.52 -6.23 0.91
CA THR A 383 -13.31 -6.58 0.15
C THR A 383 -12.42 -7.50 0.99
N ASP A 384 -11.67 -8.38 0.33
CA ASP A 384 -10.85 -9.39 0.99
C ASP A 384 -9.64 -8.78 1.72
N PHE A 385 -9.14 -9.54 2.70
CA PHE A 385 -7.79 -9.39 3.26
C PHE A 385 -6.82 -10.26 2.46
N ASP A 386 -6.58 -9.94 1.20
CA ASP A 386 -5.76 -10.70 0.27
C ASP A 386 -4.23 -10.53 0.48
N GLY A 387 -3.83 -9.72 1.46
CA GLY A 387 -2.43 -9.46 1.79
C GLY A 387 -1.72 -8.47 0.89
N ARG A 388 -2.44 -7.74 0.04
CA ARG A 388 -1.87 -6.78 -0.91
C ARG A 388 -1.70 -5.36 -0.37
N SER A 389 -1.88 -5.13 0.92
CA SER A 389 -1.65 -3.82 1.54
C SER A 389 -1.13 -3.95 2.98
N ASP A 390 -0.70 -2.87 3.58
CA ASP A 390 0.01 -2.78 4.87
C ASP A 390 -0.74 -3.33 6.10
N TYR A 391 -1.99 -3.76 5.95
CA TYR A 391 -2.68 -4.52 7.00
C TYR A 391 -2.07 -5.94 7.18
N GLY A 392 -1.43 -6.50 6.15
CA GLY A 392 -0.91 -7.86 6.14
C GLY A 392 -0.09 -8.20 7.38
N PRO A 393 1.04 -7.55 7.66
CA PRO A 393 1.87 -7.86 8.83
C PRO A 393 1.17 -7.66 10.18
N PHE A 394 0.12 -6.82 10.25
CA PHE A 394 -0.65 -6.64 11.48
C PHE A 394 -1.62 -7.81 11.72
N ILE A 395 -2.35 -8.25 10.70
CA ILE A 395 -3.27 -9.39 10.84
C ILE A 395 -2.52 -10.69 11.07
N GLU A 396 -1.31 -10.88 10.53
CA GLU A 396 -0.46 -12.04 10.75
C GLU A 396 -0.11 -12.25 12.23
N ILE A 397 -0.01 -11.18 13.00
CA ILE A 397 0.24 -11.23 14.45
C ILE A 397 -1.03 -11.06 15.29
N GLY A 398 -2.21 -11.20 14.68
CA GLY A 398 -3.52 -11.17 15.34
C GLY A 398 -3.99 -9.77 15.76
N ILE A 399 -3.43 -8.69 15.23
CA ILE A 399 -3.95 -7.34 15.43
C ILE A 399 -5.15 -7.15 14.50
N PRO A 400 -6.37 -6.83 15.04
CA PRO A 400 -7.52 -6.56 14.21
C PRO A 400 -7.26 -5.35 13.31
N ALA A 401 -7.64 -5.50 12.03
CA ALA A 401 -7.46 -4.46 11.04
C ALA A 401 -8.75 -4.21 10.26
N GLY A 402 -8.81 -3.09 9.55
CA GLY A 402 -9.88 -2.71 8.65
C GLY A 402 -9.66 -1.34 8.06
N GLY A 403 -10.57 -0.90 7.22
CA GLY A 403 -10.49 0.38 6.52
C GLY A 403 -11.46 0.43 5.36
N VAL A 404 -11.34 1.46 4.53
CA VAL A 404 -12.10 1.63 3.29
C VAL A 404 -11.17 1.64 2.09
N PHE A 405 -11.71 1.23 0.94
CA PHE A 405 -11.00 1.04 -0.31
C PHE A 405 -11.90 1.42 -1.49
N SER A 406 -11.36 1.95 -2.58
CA SER A 406 -12.14 2.30 -3.77
C SER A 406 -11.95 1.36 -4.96
N GLY A 407 -11.15 0.31 -4.80
CA GLY A 407 -10.85 -0.71 -5.80
C GLY A 407 -9.61 -0.37 -6.64
N ALA A 408 -8.90 -1.38 -7.11
CA ALA A 408 -7.68 -1.30 -7.92
C ALA A 408 -7.89 -1.89 -9.32
N ASP A 409 -7.18 -2.99 -9.61
CA ASP A 409 -7.18 -3.68 -10.91
C ASP A 409 -8.29 -4.75 -11.05
N GLU A 410 -9.08 -4.98 -10.02
CA GLU A 410 -10.27 -5.82 -10.11
C GLU A 410 -11.34 -5.15 -10.96
N ARG A 411 -12.20 -5.98 -11.58
CA ARG A 411 -13.29 -5.49 -12.43
C ARG A 411 -14.56 -5.25 -11.64
N LYS A 412 -15.13 -4.06 -11.80
CA LYS A 412 -16.44 -3.72 -11.25
C LYS A 412 -17.52 -4.60 -11.88
N THR A 413 -18.26 -5.32 -11.05
CA THR A 413 -19.37 -6.16 -11.51
C THR A 413 -20.56 -5.31 -12.00
N PRO A 414 -21.47 -5.88 -12.83
CA PRO A 414 -22.70 -5.19 -13.23
C PRO A 414 -23.57 -4.75 -12.03
N ALA A 415 -23.59 -5.54 -10.94
CA ALA A 415 -24.35 -5.22 -9.74
C ALA A 415 -23.73 -4.03 -8.99
N GLN A 416 -22.40 -3.94 -8.95
CA GLN A 416 -21.68 -2.82 -8.36
C GLN A 416 -21.83 -1.55 -9.19
N ALA A 417 -21.82 -1.66 -10.52
CA ALA A 417 -22.10 -0.52 -11.39
C ALA A 417 -23.55 -0.02 -11.28
N GLU A 418 -24.52 -0.90 -11.06
CA GLU A 418 -25.89 -0.51 -10.75
C GLU A 418 -25.99 0.22 -9.39
N LYS A 419 -25.20 -0.23 -8.40
CA LYS A 419 -25.18 0.31 -7.04
C LYS A 419 -24.49 1.68 -6.94
N TRP A 420 -23.31 1.83 -7.57
CA TRP A 420 -22.40 2.99 -7.39
C TRP A 420 -22.22 3.83 -8.65
N GLY A 421 -22.78 3.42 -9.79
CA GLY A 421 -22.46 4.02 -11.09
C GLY A 421 -21.14 3.54 -11.66
N GLY A 422 -20.66 4.26 -12.67
CA GLY A 422 -19.43 3.87 -13.39
C GLY A 422 -19.67 2.79 -14.45
N GLU A 423 -18.60 2.13 -14.89
CA GLU A 423 -18.59 1.18 -16.00
C GLU A 423 -18.40 -0.25 -15.48
N ALA A 424 -19.38 -1.13 -15.78
CA ALA A 424 -19.29 -2.56 -15.48
C ALA A 424 -18.24 -3.25 -16.37
N GLU A 425 -17.62 -4.31 -15.85
CA GLU A 425 -16.58 -5.12 -16.53
C GLU A 425 -15.28 -4.35 -16.84
N GLU A 426 -15.18 -3.08 -16.42
CA GLU A 426 -13.94 -2.32 -16.40
C GLU A 426 -13.33 -2.32 -15.01
N THR A 427 -12.00 -2.12 -14.92
CA THR A 427 -11.30 -2.06 -13.63
C THR A 427 -11.76 -0.86 -12.80
N PHE A 428 -11.66 -0.95 -11.48
CA PHE A 428 -11.93 0.21 -10.62
C PHE A 428 -10.91 1.34 -10.91
N ASP A 429 -9.65 1.00 -11.08
CA ASP A 429 -8.62 1.93 -11.52
C ASP A 429 -7.87 1.40 -12.76
N PRO A 430 -8.21 1.87 -13.98
CA PRO A 430 -7.52 1.47 -15.20
C PRO A 430 -6.10 2.04 -15.31
N ASN A 431 -5.72 2.96 -14.42
CA ASN A 431 -4.42 3.61 -14.40
C ASN A 431 -3.52 3.12 -13.25
N TYR A 432 -3.98 2.10 -12.51
CA TYR A 432 -3.21 1.44 -11.46
C TYR A 432 -1.81 1.08 -11.94
N HIS A 433 -0.78 1.38 -11.14
CA HIS A 433 0.64 1.13 -11.43
C HIS A 433 1.10 1.70 -12.79
N SER A 434 0.68 2.92 -13.12
CA SER A 434 1.04 3.55 -14.39
C SER A 434 1.34 5.05 -14.26
N ALA A 435 1.97 5.62 -15.29
CA ALA A 435 2.22 7.06 -15.37
C ALA A 435 0.93 7.90 -15.41
N GLN A 436 -0.23 7.28 -15.65
CA GLN A 436 -1.53 7.92 -15.69
C GLN A 436 -2.21 7.96 -14.31
N ASP A 437 -1.66 7.31 -13.30
CA ASP A 437 -2.09 7.48 -11.92
C ASP A 437 -1.61 8.84 -11.36
N ASN A 438 -2.22 9.90 -11.88
CA ASN A 438 -1.94 11.30 -11.57
C ASN A 438 -3.23 11.98 -11.05
N LEU A 439 -3.16 13.27 -10.77
CA LEU A 439 -4.29 14.02 -10.20
C LEU A 439 -5.58 13.95 -11.06
N ALA A 440 -5.45 13.78 -12.38
CA ALA A 440 -6.62 13.63 -13.25
C ALA A 440 -7.28 12.24 -13.15
N ASN A 441 -6.63 11.27 -12.52
CA ASN A 441 -7.16 9.93 -12.23
C ASN A 441 -8.13 9.91 -11.03
N ILE A 442 -8.18 10.96 -10.22
CA ILE A 442 -8.92 10.98 -8.96
C ILE A 442 -10.42 11.25 -9.17
N ASP A 443 -11.27 10.32 -8.72
CA ASP A 443 -12.67 10.61 -8.45
C ASP A 443 -12.81 11.37 -7.14
N ARG A 444 -13.12 12.66 -7.23
CA ARG A 444 -13.22 13.55 -6.06
C ARG A 444 -14.43 13.25 -5.18
N GLU A 445 -15.49 12.65 -5.70
CA GLU A 445 -16.67 12.28 -4.92
C GLU A 445 -16.36 11.05 -4.05
N ALA A 446 -15.73 10.04 -4.64
CA ALA A 446 -15.23 8.87 -3.90
C ALA A 446 -14.19 9.28 -2.85
N LEU A 447 -13.20 10.10 -3.24
CA LEU A 447 -12.19 10.60 -2.31
C LEU A 447 -12.82 11.36 -1.14
N ALA A 448 -13.85 12.21 -1.38
CA ALA A 448 -14.54 12.95 -0.33
C ALA A 448 -15.23 12.01 0.67
N ALA A 449 -15.93 10.99 0.18
CA ALA A 449 -16.63 10.02 1.02
C ALA A 449 -15.65 9.20 1.85
N ASN A 450 -14.61 8.67 1.22
CA ASN A 450 -13.62 7.83 1.87
C ASN A 450 -12.71 8.61 2.85
N ALA A 451 -12.24 9.80 2.50
CA ALA A 451 -11.47 10.65 3.42
C ALA A 451 -12.28 11.03 4.68
N SER A 452 -13.58 11.28 4.50
CA SER A 452 -14.49 11.50 5.63
C SER A 452 -14.66 10.24 6.48
N ALA A 453 -14.70 9.05 5.86
CA ALA A 453 -14.72 7.76 6.57
C ALA A 453 -13.43 7.52 7.34
N VAL A 454 -12.25 7.83 6.76
CA VAL A 454 -10.95 7.80 7.46
C VAL A 454 -11.03 8.59 8.76
N ALA A 455 -11.41 9.86 8.68
CA ALA A 455 -11.50 10.74 9.85
C ALA A 455 -12.51 10.23 10.89
N PHE A 456 -13.67 9.72 10.43
CA PHE A 456 -14.68 9.14 11.31
C PHE A 456 -14.17 7.92 12.06
N GLY A 457 -13.56 6.96 11.37
CA GLY A 457 -13.01 5.73 11.98
C GLY A 457 -11.92 6.06 13.01
N VAL A 458 -11.00 6.95 12.64
CA VAL A 458 -9.92 7.40 13.55
C VAL A 458 -10.49 8.06 14.80
N ALA A 459 -11.44 9.01 14.65
CA ALA A 459 -12.04 9.67 15.79
C ALA A 459 -12.89 8.72 16.66
N THR A 460 -13.58 7.76 16.05
CA THR A 460 -14.37 6.75 16.78
C THR A 460 -13.49 5.94 17.72
N TYR A 461 -12.41 5.35 17.20
CA TYR A 461 -11.53 4.52 18.00
C TYR A 461 -10.59 5.33 18.93
N ALA A 462 -10.29 6.57 18.59
CA ALA A 462 -9.60 7.47 19.50
C ALA A 462 -10.43 7.77 20.76
N GLN A 463 -11.77 7.73 20.68
CA GLN A 463 -12.66 7.91 21.83
C GLN A 463 -12.98 6.60 22.54
N ASP A 464 -13.26 5.51 21.82
CA ASP A 464 -13.64 4.24 22.43
C ASP A 464 -13.28 3.05 21.54
N VAL A 465 -12.32 2.23 21.98
CA VAL A 465 -11.94 0.97 21.30
C VAL A 465 -12.79 -0.22 21.77
N SER A 466 -13.64 -0.05 22.78
CA SER A 466 -14.45 -1.12 23.41
C SER A 466 -15.95 -1.03 23.15
N GLY A 467 -16.38 -0.07 22.33
CA GLY A 467 -17.79 0.21 22.00
C GLY A 467 -18.51 -0.94 21.26
N PRO A 468 -19.71 -0.69 20.74
CA PRO A 468 -20.52 -1.73 20.06
C PRO A 468 -19.82 -2.38 18.86
N ASN A 469 -18.97 -1.64 18.18
CA ASN A 469 -18.09 -2.08 17.08
C ASN A 469 -16.64 -2.12 17.54
N GLY A 470 -16.41 -2.46 18.82
CA GLY A 470 -15.08 -2.44 19.44
C GLY A 470 -14.24 -3.66 19.10
N VAL A 471 -13.00 -3.57 19.53
CA VAL A 471 -12.01 -4.64 19.44
C VAL A 471 -11.71 -5.19 20.84
N PRO A 472 -11.12 -6.40 20.97
CA PRO A 472 -10.73 -6.94 22.26
C PRO A 472 -9.83 -6.02 23.07
N VAL A 473 -10.08 -5.87 24.38
CA VAL A 473 -9.28 -5.04 25.31
C VAL A 473 -8.79 -5.85 26.50
N GLY A 474 -7.66 -5.44 27.09
CA GLY A 474 -7.07 -6.08 28.27
C GLY A 474 -6.80 -7.58 28.09
N ASP A 475 -7.24 -8.42 29.03
CA ASP A 475 -7.04 -9.89 28.97
C ASP A 475 -7.68 -10.53 27.74
N ALA A 476 -8.83 -10.01 27.27
CA ALA A 476 -9.49 -10.52 26.06
C ALA A 476 -8.60 -10.30 24.82
N ARG A 477 -7.90 -9.16 24.72
CA ARG A 477 -6.94 -8.91 23.63
C ARG A 477 -5.80 -9.93 23.63
N THR A 478 -5.26 -10.20 24.80
CA THR A 478 -4.19 -11.19 24.95
C THR A 478 -4.65 -12.58 24.53
N GLN A 479 -5.87 -12.96 24.90
CA GLN A 479 -6.44 -14.26 24.53
C GLN A 479 -6.69 -14.37 23.02
N ALA A 480 -7.30 -13.35 22.43
CA ALA A 480 -7.60 -13.30 20.99
C ALA A 480 -6.35 -13.44 20.08
N ARG A 481 -5.18 -13.02 20.58
CA ARG A 481 -3.91 -13.10 19.84
C ARG A 481 -3.10 -14.37 20.07
N THR A 482 -3.57 -15.27 20.93
CA THR A 482 -2.91 -16.55 21.23
C THR A 482 -3.66 -17.74 20.68
N GLU A 483 -4.88 -17.55 20.18
CA GLU A 483 -5.72 -18.55 19.52
C GLU A 483 -5.50 -18.54 18.01
#